data_f78bf93e21e6f2d58687cfd57353ac77
#
_entry.id   f78bf93e21e6f2d58687cfd57353ac77
#
_cell.length_a   1.000
_cell.length_b   1.000
_cell.length_c   1.000
_cell.angle_alpha   90.00
_cell.angle_beta   90.00
_cell.angle_gamma   90.00
#
_symmetry.space_group_name_H-M   'P 1'
#
loop_
_entity.id
_entity.type
_entity.pdbx_description
1 polymer ?
#
loop_
_entity_poly.entity_id
_entity_poly.type
_entity_poly.pdbx_seq_one_letter_code
_entity_poly.pdbx_strand_id
1 'polypeptide(L)'
;MITQTKKSAALRKLHSVHSLLIGREFIGEIEVGKTNLRFAYSPTSVALVGGKIELTGSFTVTAGQTRKAQNVKATLLATQGGIQAAPPIPKGASASMLGAVHSGGLPATDATGSRAYAAVVYFKLSAMDGAKLGLPFDLSAVQLNARLNPADDTARTLQFWFSVAVGAVLGEAPDNALASESLSEINRLLKA
;
A
#
# COMPACT_ATOMS: atom_id res chain seq x y z
N MET A 1 7.49 -43.11 21.80
CA MET A 1 7.86 -41.67 21.76
C MET A 1 8.14 -41.33 20.31
N ILE A 2 7.21 -40.67 19.62
CA ILE A 2 7.39 -40.25 18.23
C ILE A 2 7.73 -38.77 18.26
N THR A 3 9.00 -38.48 18.01
CA THR A 3 9.51 -37.11 17.93
C THR A 3 9.01 -36.50 16.60
N GLN A 4 7.98 -35.65 16.67
CA GLN A 4 7.59 -34.85 15.52
C GLN A 4 8.66 -33.78 15.29
N THR A 5 9.48 -34.00 14.27
CA THR A 5 10.38 -32.97 13.74
C THR A 5 9.52 -31.91 13.05
N LYS A 6 9.28 -30.79 13.73
CA LYS A 6 8.73 -29.59 13.08
C LYS A 6 9.68 -29.19 11.95
N LYS A 7 9.28 -29.49 10.71
CA LYS A 7 9.92 -28.90 9.53
C LYS A 7 9.68 -27.39 9.60
N SER A 8 10.71 -26.65 9.99
CA SER A 8 10.77 -25.21 9.85
C SER A 8 10.59 -24.89 8.36
N ALA A 9 9.43 -24.37 8.00
CA ALA A 9 9.20 -23.86 6.65
C ALA A 9 10.17 -22.69 6.46
N ALA A 10 11.13 -22.85 5.56
CA ALA A 10 12.10 -21.83 5.25
C ALA A 10 11.35 -20.58 4.78
N LEU A 11 11.44 -19.50 5.58
CA LEU A 11 10.95 -18.17 5.23
C LEU A 11 11.61 -17.75 3.92
N ARG A 12 10.87 -17.83 2.82
CA ARG A 12 11.34 -17.30 1.55
C ARG A 12 11.32 -15.79 1.64
N LYS A 13 12.48 -15.15 1.52
CA LYS A 13 12.62 -13.70 1.36
C LYS A 13 11.91 -13.29 0.08
N LEU A 14 10.71 -12.74 0.21
CA LEU A 14 10.06 -12.05 -0.89
C LEU A 14 10.72 -10.67 -1.03
N HIS A 15 11.18 -10.38 -2.23
CA HIS A 15 11.63 -9.04 -2.62
C HIS A 15 10.42 -8.14 -2.87
N SER A 16 10.64 -6.87 -3.15
CA SER A 16 9.57 -5.93 -3.47
C SER A 16 8.71 -6.45 -4.64
N VAL A 17 7.40 -6.39 -4.47
CA VAL A 17 6.43 -6.82 -5.46
C VAL A 17 5.79 -5.62 -6.10
N HIS A 18 5.73 -5.59 -7.43
CA HIS A 18 5.01 -4.56 -8.16
C HIS A 18 3.51 -4.85 -8.13
N SER A 19 2.73 -3.80 -7.87
CA SER A 19 1.28 -3.84 -7.85
C SER A 19 0.69 -2.62 -8.53
N LEU A 20 -0.61 -2.64 -8.78
CA LEU A 20 -1.38 -1.52 -9.30
C LEU A 20 -2.39 -1.09 -8.24
N LEU A 21 -2.53 0.20 -8.04
CA LEU A 21 -3.67 0.76 -7.31
C LEU A 21 -4.80 0.99 -8.31
N ILE A 22 -5.88 0.23 -8.16
CA ILE A 22 -7.09 0.31 -8.99
C ILE A 22 -8.27 0.54 -8.04
N GLY A 23 -8.95 1.67 -8.20
CA GLY A 23 -9.96 2.11 -7.25
C GLY A 23 -9.35 2.23 -5.85
N ARG A 24 -9.66 1.27 -4.98
CA ARG A 24 -9.20 1.21 -3.58
C ARG A 24 -8.37 -0.03 -3.29
N GLU A 25 -8.04 -0.83 -4.30
CA GLU A 25 -7.38 -2.12 -4.14
C GLU A 25 -5.97 -2.08 -4.72
N PHE A 26 -5.05 -2.71 -4.03
CA PHE A 26 -3.69 -2.94 -4.49
C PHE A 26 -3.59 -4.34 -5.07
N ILE A 27 -3.57 -4.44 -6.38
CA ILE A 27 -3.63 -5.69 -7.13
C ILE A 27 -2.28 -6.01 -7.73
N GLY A 28 -1.85 -7.25 -7.64
CA GLY A 28 -0.58 -7.70 -8.21
C GLY A 28 -0.42 -9.20 -8.30
N GLU A 29 0.78 -9.62 -8.65
CA GLU A 29 1.15 -11.01 -8.72
C GLU A 29 2.43 -11.26 -7.91
N ILE A 30 2.45 -12.37 -7.18
CA ILE A 30 3.62 -12.84 -6.42
C ILE A 30 4.07 -14.16 -7.04
N GLU A 31 5.31 -14.22 -7.48
CA GLU A 31 5.91 -15.46 -7.94
C GLU A 31 6.48 -16.23 -6.75
N VAL A 32 6.00 -17.46 -6.55
CA VAL A 32 6.49 -18.35 -5.52
C VAL A 32 6.90 -19.68 -6.14
N GLY A 33 8.18 -19.83 -6.35
CA GLY A 33 8.74 -20.99 -7.09
C GLY A 33 8.31 -20.96 -8.55
N LYS A 34 7.47 -21.89 -8.96
CA LYS A 34 6.91 -21.97 -10.34
C LYS A 34 5.45 -21.53 -10.41
N THR A 35 4.90 -20.99 -9.32
CA THR A 35 3.48 -20.62 -9.21
C THR A 35 3.34 -19.11 -9.12
N ASN A 36 2.57 -18.53 -10.03
CA ASN A 36 2.14 -17.14 -9.93
C ASN A 36 0.84 -17.07 -9.14
N LEU A 37 0.87 -16.33 -8.04
CA LEU A 37 -0.26 -16.05 -7.18
C LEU A 37 -0.76 -14.63 -7.48
N ARG A 38 -1.98 -14.51 -7.96
CA ARG A 38 -2.64 -13.21 -8.02
C ARG A 38 -3.11 -12.83 -6.63
N PHE A 39 -2.91 -11.57 -6.26
CA PHE A 39 -3.40 -11.07 -4.99
C PHE A 39 -4.11 -9.73 -5.15
N ALA A 40 -4.97 -9.44 -4.20
CA ALA A 40 -5.53 -8.12 -3.97
C ALA A 40 -5.46 -7.79 -2.47
N TYR A 41 -4.93 -6.62 -2.14
CA TYR A 41 -5.01 -6.06 -0.79
C TYR A 41 -6.02 -4.92 -0.81
N SER A 42 -7.10 -5.09 -0.05
CA SER A 42 -8.20 -4.12 0.03
C SER A 42 -8.20 -3.51 1.44
N PRO A 43 -7.57 -2.33 1.63
CA PRO A 43 -7.60 -1.65 2.92
C PRO A 43 -9.03 -1.20 3.24
N THR A 44 -9.39 -1.30 4.51
CA THR A 44 -10.70 -0.87 5.05
C THR A 44 -10.59 0.27 6.04
N SER A 45 -9.39 0.46 6.60
CA SER A 45 -9.11 1.57 7.51
C SER A 45 -7.63 1.93 7.53
N VAL A 46 -7.35 3.16 7.97
CA VAL A 46 -6.00 3.68 8.22
C VAL A 46 -5.96 4.35 9.59
N ALA A 47 -4.84 4.23 10.29
CA ALA A 47 -4.61 4.87 11.59
C ALA A 47 -3.14 5.22 11.77
N LEU A 48 -2.85 6.17 12.66
CA LEU A 48 -1.51 6.46 13.14
C LEU A 48 -1.22 5.58 14.37
N VAL A 49 -0.24 4.70 14.26
CA VAL A 49 0.12 3.75 15.33
C VAL A 49 1.63 3.84 15.58
N GLY A 50 2.02 4.34 16.74
CA GLY A 50 3.43 4.48 17.11
C GLY A 50 4.25 5.32 16.12
N GLY A 51 3.68 6.42 15.61
CA GLY A 51 4.32 7.30 14.63
C GLY A 51 4.39 6.72 13.21
N LYS A 52 3.67 5.62 12.93
CA LYS A 52 3.58 4.99 11.61
C LYS A 52 2.16 5.00 11.10
N ILE A 53 1.99 5.20 9.81
CA ILE A 53 0.69 5.09 9.15
C ILE A 53 0.43 3.62 8.86
N GLU A 54 -0.52 3.04 9.59
CA GLU A 54 -0.91 1.63 9.48
C GLU A 54 -2.27 1.50 8.79
N LEU A 55 -2.32 0.71 7.72
CA LEU A 55 -3.56 0.30 7.07
C LEU A 55 -3.97 -1.07 7.62
N THR A 56 -5.27 -1.28 7.77
CA THR A 56 -5.86 -2.59 8.05
C THR A 56 -6.84 -2.93 6.96
N GLY A 57 -6.80 -4.16 6.48
CA GLY A 57 -7.66 -4.57 5.36
C GLY A 57 -7.75 -6.07 5.20
N SER A 58 -8.20 -6.49 4.04
CA SER A 58 -8.23 -7.89 3.65
C SER A 58 -7.20 -8.18 2.56
N PHE A 59 -6.62 -9.37 2.60
CA PHE A 59 -5.70 -9.85 1.59
C PHE A 59 -6.29 -11.10 0.94
N THR A 60 -6.50 -11.03 -0.36
CA THR A 60 -7.07 -12.11 -1.16
C THR A 60 -5.99 -12.69 -2.06
N VAL A 61 -5.91 -14.00 -2.13
CA VAL A 61 -5.01 -14.74 -3.04
C VAL A 61 -5.84 -15.66 -3.92
N THR A 62 -5.49 -15.70 -5.19
CA THR A 62 -6.07 -16.64 -6.17
C THR A 62 -4.98 -17.52 -6.73
N ALA A 63 -5.07 -18.83 -6.41
CA ALA A 63 -4.20 -19.89 -6.91
C ALA A 63 -5.09 -21.10 -7.27
N GLY A 64 -5.86 -20.96 -8.34
CA GLY A 64 -6.93 -21.92 -8.67
C GLY A 64 -8.20 -21.68 -7.85
N GLN A 65 -8.09 -21.60 -6.52
CA GLN A 65 -9.17 -21.18 -5.62
C GLN A 65 -8.84 -19.80 -5.01
N THR A 66 -9.87 -19.00 -4.78
CA THR A 66 -9.74 -17.72 -4.10
C THR A 66 -9.85 -17.92 -2.59
N ARG A 67 -8.87 -17.41 -1.84
CA ARG A 67 -8.82 -17.41 -0.38
C ARG A 67 -8.60 -16.00 0.13
N LYS A 68 -9.14 -15.67 1.31
CA LYS A 68 -9.12 -14.32 1.88
C LYS A 68 -8.72 -14.37 3.34
N ALA A 69 -7.70 -13.58 3.69
CA ALA A 69 -7.34 -13.27 5.08
C ALA A 69 -7.90 -11.89 5.46
N GLN A 70 -8.47 -11.78 6.65
CA GLN A 70 -8.98 -10.53 7.21
C GLN A 70 -7.97 -9.91 8.17
N ASN A 71 -8.13 -8.62 8.45
CA ASN A 71 -7.32 -7.86 9.40
C ASN A 71 -5.82 -7.88 9.09
N VAL A 72 -5.48 -7.95 7.82
CA VAL A 72 -4.09 -7.87 7.37
C VAL A 72 -3.61 -6.44 7.47
N LYS A 73 -2.47 -6.27 8.12
CA LYS A 73 -1.86 -4.96 8.35
C LYS A 73 -0.83 -4.63 7.29
N ALA A 74 -0.79 -3.36 6.91
CA ALA A 74 0.25 -2.80 6.06
C ALA A 74 0.72 -1.46 6.61
N THR A 75 2.01 -1.20 6.57
CA THR A 75 2.58 0.09 6.96
C THR A 75 2.88 0.90 5.70
N LEU A 76 2.32 2.09 5.60
CA LEU A 76 2.65 3.05 4.54
C LEU A 76 4.07 3.58 4.80
N LEU A 77 4.94 3.46 3.80
CA LEU A 77 6.35 3.82 3.92
C LEU A 77 6.67 5.16 3.28
N ALA A 78 6.21 5.37 2.07
CA ALA A 78 6.50 6.54 1.25
C ALA A 78 5.51 6.65 0.09
N THR A 79 5.53 7.80 -0.56
CA THR A 79 4.88 8.03 -1.85
C THR A 79 5.87 8.67 -2.81
N GLN A 80 5.69 8.48 -4.10
CA GLN A 80 6.51 9.09 -5.14
C GLN A 80 5.60 9.64 -6.24
N GLY A 81 5.91 10.80 -6.77
CA GLY A 81 5.17 11.43 -7.86
C GLY A 81 3.91 12.10 -7.32
N GLY A 82 3.25 12.62 -6.91
CA GLY A 82 1.98 13.05 -6.32
C GLY A 82 1.35 14.21 -7.08
N ILE A 83 2.09 15.27 -7.32
CA ILE A 83 1.52 16.52 -7.83
C ILE A 83 1.42 16.57 -9.36
N GLN A 84 2.36 15.96 -10.08
CA GLN A 84 2.33 15.98 -11.55
C GLN A 84 1.25 15.09 -12.17
N ALA A 85 0.73 14.16 -11.38
CA ALA A 85 -0.44 13.36 -11.72
C ALA A 85 -1.72 13.95 -11.15
N ALA A 86 -1.63 15.13 -10.59
CA ALA A 86 -2.72 15.71 -9.86
C ALA A 86 -3.98 15.70 -10.73
N PRO A 87 -5.00 14.98 -10.29
CA PRO A 87 -6.36 15.30 -10.62
C PRO A 87 -6.58 16.77 -10.30
N PRO A 88 -7.68 17.33 -10.71
CA PRO A 88 -8.06 18.62 -10.17
C PRO A 88 -7.89 18.50 -8.64
N ILE A 89 -7.00 19.33 -8.10
CA ILE A 89 -6.71 19.45 -6.68
C ILE A 89 -8.01 19.29 -5.91
N PRO A 90 -8.12 18.37 -4.95
CA PRO A 90 -9.37 18.18 -4.22
C PRO A 90 -9.89 19.53 -3.74
N LYS A 91 -11.19 19.78 -3.95
CA LYS A 91 -11.81 21.01 -3.47
C LYS A 91 -11.51 21.15 -1.98
N GLY A 92 -10.83 22.22 -1.59
CA GLY A 92 -10.41 22.44 -0.21
C GLY A 92 -8.94 22.12 0.11
N ALA A 93 -8.14 21.66 -0.84
CA ALA A 93 -6.71 21.50 -0.62
C ALA A 93 -6.06 22.84 -0.24
N SER A 94 -5.36 22.86 0.89
CA SER A 94 -4.63 24.03 1.38
C SER A 94 -3.18 24.05 0.90
N ALA A 95 -2.52 25.20 1.02
CA ALA A 95 -1.08 25.30 0.77
C ALA A 95 -0.26 24.33 1.63
N SER A 96 -0.71 24.08 2.88
CA SER A 96 -0.07 23.11 3.79
C SER A 96 -0.20 21.68 3.25
N MET A 97 -1.35 21.30 2.68
CA MET A 97 -1.54 19.98 2.05
C MET A 97 -0.60 19.80 0.85
N LEU A 98 -0.49 20.82 0.01
CA LEU A 98 0.42 20.78 -1.15
C LEU A 98 1.88 20.71 -0.72
N GLY A 99 2.27 21.45 0.34
CA GLY A 99 3.58 21.35 0.96
C GLY A 99 3.86 19.96 1.52
N ALA A 100 2.89 19.34 2.20
CA ALA A 100 3.00 17.98 2.74
C ALA A 100 3.17 16.93 1.62
N VAL A 101 2.45 17.06 0.52
CA VAL A 101 2.63 16.19 -0.66
C VAL A 101 4.05 16.29 -1.20
N HIS A 102 4.63 17.48 -1.28
CA HIS A 102 6.01 17.66 -1.71
C HIS A 102 7.02 17.06 -0.74
N SER A 103 6.80 17.24 0.56
CA SER A 103 7.70 16.72 1.60
C SER A 103 7.64 15.22 1.75
N GLY A 104 6.46 14.61 1.50
CA GLY A 104 6.24 13.17 1.59
C GLY A 104 6.54 12.39 0.31
N GLY A 105 6.58 13.09 -0.83
CA GLY A 105 6.83 12.49 -2.12
C GLY A 105 8.32 12.45 -2.46
N LEU A 106 8.85 11.29 -2.76
CA LEU A 106 10.15 11.20 -3.40
C LEU A 106 10.06 11.84 -4.80
N PRO A 107 11.07 12.58 -5.27
CA PRO A 107 11.04 13.14 -6.61
C PRO A 107 10.83 12.02 -7.63
N ALA A 108 9.92 12.24 -8.58
CA ALA A 108 9.72 11.33 -9.69
C ALA A 108 10.97 11.35 -10.58
N THR A 109 11.89 10.42 -10.35
CA THR A 109 12.98 10.19 -11.28
C THR A 109 12.44 9.36 -12.43
N ASP A 110 11.84 10.02 -13.39
CA ASP A 110 11.47 9.38 -14.65
C ASP A 110 12.73 9.24 -15.53
N ALA A 111 13.57 8.27 -15.17
CA ALA A 111 14.74 7.92 -15.97
C ALA A 111 14.36 7.12 -17.24
N THR A 112 13.11 6.70 -17.38
CA THR A 112 12.70 5.75 -18.44
C THR A 112 11.68 6.31 -19.42
N GLY A 113 11.23 7.56 -19.26
CA GLY A 113 10.24 8.18 -20.15
C GLY A 113 8.89 7.46 -20.19
N SER A 114 8.62 6.56 -19.27
CA SER A 114 7.36 5.84 -19.21
C SER A 114 6.27 6.73 -18.60
N ARG A 115 5.54 7.41 -19.45
CA ARG A 115 4.35 8.22 -19.09
C ARG A 115 3.18 7.39 -18.52
N ALA A 116 3.34 6.08 -18.37
CA ALA A 116 2.26 5.17 -17.99
C ALA A 116 1.87 5.24 -16.51
N TYR A 117 2.76 5.71 -15.62
CA TYR A 117 2.50 5.72 -14.18
C TYR A 117 2.92 7.03 -13.55
N ALA A 118 1.94 7.79 -13.09
CA ALA A 118 2.16 9.12 -12.58
C ALA A 118 2.60 9.15 -11.12
N ALA A 119 2.38 8.09 -10.35
CA ALA A 119 2.75 8.00 -8.94
C ALA A 119 2.94 6.55 -8.47
N VAL A 120 3.67 6.39 -7.37
CA VAL A 120 3.88 5.10 -6.70
C VAL A 120 3.62 5.26 -5.20
N VAL A 121 2.91 4.31 -4.62
CA VAL A 121 2.71 4.18 -3.18
C VAL A 121 3.52 2.98 -2.69
N TYR A 122 4.37 3.20 -1.69
CA TYR A 122 5.21 2.17 -1.08
C TYR A 122 4.63 1.79 0.28
N PHE A 123 4.33 0.52 0.48
CA PHE A 123 3.91 0.03 1.78
C PHE A 123 4.39 -1.39 2.02
N LYS A 124 4.48 -1.77 3.30
CA LYS A 124 4.95 -3.07 3.74
C LYS A 124 3.80 -3.85 4.32
N LEU A 125 3.40 -4.93 3.66
CA LEU A 125 2.49 -5.92 4.22
C LEU A 125 3.16 -6.67 5.37
N SER A 126 2.40 -6.93 6.42
CA SER A 126 2.84 -7.82 7.50
C SER A 126 2.94 -9.26 7.00
N ALA A 127 3.75 -10.07 7.70
CA ALA A 127 3.79 -11.51 7.44
C ALA A 127 2.41 -12.14 7.69
N MET A 128 2.07 -13.14 6.90
CA MET A 128 0.79 -13.82 6.95
C MET A 128 0.95 -15.33 7.02
N ASP A 129 0.13 -15.95 7.85
CA ASP A 129 -0.01 -17.41 7.92
C ASP A 129 -0.61 -17.93 6.61
N GLY A 130 0.18 -18.72 5.90
CA GLY A 130 -0.23 -19.29 4.60
C GLY A 130 -1.39 -20.25 4.73
N ALA A 131 -1.55 -20.94 5.85
CA ALA A 131 -2.66 -21.87 6.06
C ALA A 131 -4.01 -21.15 5.97
N LYS A 132 -4.11 -19.90 6.45
CA LYS A 132 -5.31 -19.06 6.32
C LYS A 132 -5.65 -18.73 4.86
N LEU A 133 -4.66 -18.77 4.00
CA LEU A 133 -4.77 -18.51 2.57
C LEU A 133 -4.80 -19.79 1.74
N GLY A 134 -4.80 -20.98 2.37
CA GLY A 134 -4.74 -22.27 1.70
C GLY A 134 -3.41 -22.50 0.98
N LEU A 135 -2.35 -21.82 1.41
CA LEU A 135 -1.01 -21.97 0.86
C LEU A 135 -0.20 -22.97 1.70
N PRO A 136 0.69 -23.75 1.10
CA PRO A 136 1.55 -24.69 1.81
C PRO A 136 2.77 -24.03 2.50
N PHE A 137 2.84 -22.71 2.51
CA PHE A 137 3.93 -21.91 3.06
C PHE A 137 3.41 -20.58 3.59
N ASP A 138 4.11 -19.99 4.56
CA ASP A 138 3.81 -18.66 5.07
C ASP A 138 4.36 -17.59 4.14
N LEU A 139 3.62 -16.47 4.05
CA LEU A 139 4.09 -15.28 3.36
C LEU A 139 4.90 -14.42 4.35
N SER A 140 6.15 -14.18 4.04
CA SER A 140 6.96 -13.20 4.79
C SER A 140 6.41 -11.80 4.58
N ALA A 141 6.78 -10.85 5.47
CA ALA A 141 6.51 -9.45 5.22
C ALA A 141 7.10 -9.02 3.87
N VAL A 142 6.30 -8.37 3.04
CA VAL A 142 6.68 -7.99 1.67
C VAL A 142 6.41 -6.50 1.44
N GLN A 143 7.35 -5.84 0.77
CA GLN A 143 7.12 -4.47 0.30
C GLN A 143 6.36 -4.51 -1.02
N LEU A 144 5.23 -3.79 -1.08
CA LEU A 144 4.49 -3.54 -2.29
C LEU A 144 4.81 -2.15 -2.83
N ASN A 145 5.05 -2.08 -4.13
CA ASN A 145 5.27 -0.85 -4.87
C ASN A 145 4.08 -0.68 -5.80
N ALA A 146 3.05 0.01 -5.32
CA ALA A 146 1.81 0.17 -6.05
C ALA A 146 1.87 1.37 -7.00
N ARG A 147 1.83 1.08 -8.28
CA ARG A 147 1.77 2.09 -9.34
C ARG A 147 0.34 2.56 -9.55
N LEU A 148 0.20 3.83 -9.86
CA LEU A 148 -1.08 4.45 -10.11
C LEU A 148 -1.38 4.55 -11.60
N ASN A 149 -2.58 4.10 -12.01
CA ASN A 149 -3.12 4.43 -13.32
C ASN A 149 -3.67 5.87 -13.29
N PRO A 150 -3.12 6.80 -14.08
CA PRO A 150 -3.58 8.20 -14.07
C PRO A 150 -5.02 8.41 -14.57
N ALA A 151 -5.62 7.43 -15.22
CA ALA A 151 -7.01 7.48 -15.64
C ALA A 151 -8.01 7.09 -14.53
N ASP A 152 -7.55 6.60 -13.39
CA ASP A 152 -8.39 6.19 -12.26
C ASP A 152 -8.51 7.32 -11.23
N ASP A 153 -9.65 8.03 -11.25
CA ASP A 153 -9.90 9.17 -10.36
C ASP A 153 -9.93 8.81 -8.89
N THR A 154 -10.46 7.65 -8.55
CA THR A 154 -10.52 7.16 -7.15
C THR A 154 -9.13 6.85 -6.64
N ALA A 155 -8.35 6.12 -7.41
CA ALA A 155 -6.97 5.79 -7.08
C ALA A 155 -6.10 7.05 -6.98
N ARG A 156 -6.29 8.04 -7.89
CA ARG A 156 -5.58 9.33 -7.82
C ARG A 156 -5.90 10.11 -6.55
N THR A 157 -7.17 10.19 -6.19
CA THR A 157 -7.61 10.91 -4.98
C THR A 157 -7.05 10.23 -3.72
N LEU A 158 -7.10 8.92 -3.67
CA LEU A 158 -6.55 8.14 -2.55
C LEU A 158 -5.03 8.31 -2.44
N GLN A 159 -4.32 8.27 -3.56
CA GLN A 159 -2.88 8.49 -3.61
C GLN A 159 -2.49 9.91 -3.14
N PHE A 160 -3.25 10.94 -3.54
CA PHE A 160 -3.04 12.30 -3.05
C PHE A 160 -3.08 12.34 -1.52
N TRP A 161 -4.10 11.78 -0.91
CA TRP A 161 -4.25 11.77 0.55
C TRP A 161 -3.19 10.91 1.25
N PHE A 162 -2.74 9.82 0.64
CA PHE A 162 -1.57 9.09 1.13
C PHE A 162 -0.32 9.96 1.13
N SER A 163 -0.11 10.77 0.09
CA SER A 163 1.05 11.67 0.04
C SER A 163 0.96 12.78 1.10
N VAL A 164 -0.22 13.35 1.31
CA VAL A 164 -0.45 14.32 2.39
C VAL A 164 -0.16 13.69 3.75
N ALA A 165 -0.69 12.49 4.02
CA ALA A 165 -0.47 11.78 5.28
C ALA A 165 1.02 11.46 5.51
N VAL A 166 1.73 10.99 4.49
CA VAL A 166 3.17 10.71 4.56
C VAL A 166 3.95 11.99 4.88
N GLY A 167 3.68 13.09 4.18
CA GLY A 167 4.34 14.37 4.43
C GLY A 167 4.05 14.93 5.82
N ALA A 168 2.80 14.81 6.28
CA ALA A 168 2.39 15.28 7.59
C ALA A 168 2.97 14.46 8.76
N VAL A 169 3.24 13.16 8.54
CA VAL A 169 3.75 12.27 9.61
C VAL A 169 5.26 12.10 9.54
N LEU A 170 5.82 11.94 8.34
CA LEU A 170 7.22 11.55 8.11
C LEU A 170 8.06 12.68 7.49
N GLY A 171 7.47 13.83 7.21
CA GLY A 171 8.17 15.01 6.70
C GLY A 171 9.09 15.66 7.73
N GLU A 172 9.89 16.62 7.31
CA GLU A 172 10.85 17.35 8.17
C GLU A 172 10.16 18.12 9.30
N ALA A 173 8.93 18.58 9.07
CA ALA A 173 8.09 19.27 10.06
C ALA A 173 6.76 18.56 10.22
N PRO A 174 6.65 17.55 11.11
CA PRO A 174 5.43 16.83 11.34
C PRO A 174 4.26 17.74 11.75
N ASP A 175 3.10 17.54 11.11
CA ASP A 175 1.86 18.28 11.37
C ASP A 175 0.75 17.30 11.79
N ASN A 176 0.49 17.25 13.10
CA ASN A 176 -0.50 16.32 13.66
C ASN A 176 -1.94 16.65 13.24
N ALA A 177 -2.27 17.92 13.01
CA ALA A 177 -3.60 18.33 12.58
C ALA A 177 -3.84 17.86 11.14
N LEU A 178 -2.89 18.13 10.26
CA LEU A 178 -2.94 17.69 8.87
C LEU A 178 -2.87 16.17 8.74
N ALA A 179 -2.09 15.49 9.60
CA ALA A 179 -2.06 14.02 9.67
C ALA A 179 -3.44 13.46 10.01
N SER A 180 -4.11 14.01 11.04
CA SER A 180 -5.44 13.59 11.46
C SER A 180 -6.49 13.81 10.36
N GLU A 181 -6.47 14.96 9.70
CA GLU A 181 -7.36 15.29 8.59
C GLU A 181 -7.16 14.32 7.42
N SER A 182 -5.92 14.11 7.00
CA SER A 182 -5.60 13.22 5.87
C SER A 182 -6.01 11.78 6.14
N LEU A 183 -5.79 11.26 7.36
CA LEU A 183 -6.22 9.91 7.75
C LEU A 183 -7.75 9.80 7.78
N SER A 184 -8.45 10.85 8.20
CA SER A 184 -9.92 10.91 8.17
C SER A 184 -10.46 10.82 6.75
N GLU A 185 -9.87 11.59 5.81
CA GLU A 185 -10.26 11.57 4.41
C GLU A 185 -9.96 10.23 3.73
N ILE A 186 -8.80 9.62 4.01
CA ILE A 186 -8.50 8.27 3.53
C ILE A 186 -9.56 7.29 4.04
N ASN A 187 -9.89 7.31 5.32
CA ASN A 187 -10.91 6.44 5.89
C ASN A 187 -12.28 6.65 5.25
N ARG A 188 -12.66 7.89 4.93
CA ARG A 188 -13.89 8.21 4.22
C ARG A 188 -13.88 7.60 2.81
N LEU A 189 -12.78 7.76 2.08
CA LEU A 189 -12.62 7.21 0.73
C LEU A 189 -12.63 5.68 0.71
N LEU A 190 -12.06 5.03 1.71
CA LEU A 190 -12.03 3.57 1.80
C LEU A 190 -13.42 2.96 2.06
N LYS A 191 -14.36 3.72 2.62
CA LYS A 191 -15.73 3.29 2.95
C LYS A 191 -16.77 3.64 1.87
N ALA A 192 -16.48 4.61 1.01
CA ALA A 192 -17.40 5.07 -0.03
C ALA A 192 -17.52 4.04 -1.16
#